data_1a507279d597f1d2dbdf34e0dce31142
#
_entry.id   1a507279d597f1d2dbdf34e0dce31142
#
_cell.length_a   1.000
_cell.length_b   1.000
_cell.length_c   1.000
_cell.angle_alpha   90.00
_cell.angle_beta   90.00
_cell.angle_gamma   90.00
#
_symmetry.space_group_name_H-M   'P 1'
#
loop_
_entity.id
_entity.type
_entity.pdbx_description
1 polymer ?
#
loop_
_entity_poly.entity_id
_entity_poly.type
_entity_poly.pdbx_seq_one_letter_code
_entity_poly.pdbx_strand_id
1 'polypeptide(L)'
;MYIETTEKLLEFIEKSPTAFQAVDEMKKRFTEGGFQVLSEREHWNLIPGGKYVVTRNNSALIAFAIPEDPPFAFHIMASHSDSPTFKIKENPEMKVDGSYVKLNVEKYGGMLMAPWFDRPLSIAGRVIVRENGGLVEKLVNIERDLVMIPNLAIHMNREANNGTAYNPQKDMLPLFAAENTDRTLLEMIAEQVGADRSDILSHDLFLYNRMPGTIWGADREFVSSARLDDLQCAFSSMEGLLRAETRENIAVHCVLDNEEVGSGTKQGAASTFLKDTLLRINTGLGRSYEEYLMTLAGSFMVSADNAHALHPNYADKTDPVNHPVLNKGIVIKYNANQKYCTDAVSAAEFIELCAKADVPYQTFVNRSDIAGGSTLGNISNTQVAMNTVDIGLPQLAMHSPYETAGVKDTEYLIRVAGELFA
;
A
#
# COMPACT_ATOMS: atom_id res chain seq x y z
N MET A 1 19.98 4.21 13.69
CA MET A 1 18.86 3.25 13.58
C MET A 1 17.61 3.91 12.96
N TYR A 2 16.84 4.76 13.65
CA TYR A 2 15.58 5.32 13.09
C TYR A 2 15.74 6.03 11.73
N ILE A 3 16.72 6.92 11.59
CA ILE A 3 17.03 7.61 10.32
C ILE A 3 17.40 6.62 9.23
N GLU A 4 18.25 5.67 9.50
CA GLU A 4 18.66 4.63 8.55
C GLU A 4 17.48 3.76 8.09
N THR A 5 16.59 3.39 9.02
CA THR A 5 15.35 2.67 8.67
C THR A 5 14.46 3.50 7.76
N THR A 6 14.34 4.80 8.06
CA THR A 6 13.54 5.71 7.22
C THR A 6 14.19 5.91 5.84
N GLU A 7 15.51 5.98 5.74
CA GLU A 7 16.20 6.04 4.45
C GLU A 7 15.94 4.78 3.60
N LYS A 8 15.93 3.58 4.21
CA LYS A 8 15.55 2.32 3.53
C LYS A 8 14.08 2.30 3.10
N LEU A 9 13.17 2.86 3.91
CA LEU A 9 11.77 3.03 3.53
C LEU A 9 11.66 3.96 2.31
N LEU A 10 12.35 5.09 2.29
CA LEU A 10 12.33 6.02 1.17
C LEU A 10 12.88 5.39 -0.11
N GLU A 11 13.95 4.59 -0.02
CA GLU A 11 14.47 3.81 -1.14
C GLU A 11 13.44 2.79 -1.67
N PHE A 12 12.73 2.11 -0.78
CA PHE A 12 11.65 1.19 -1.15
C PHE A 12 10.50 1.92 -1.87
N ILE A 13 10.05 3.06 -1.33
CA ILE A 13 8.98 3.87 -1.94
C ILE A 13 9.39 4.41 -3.31
N GLU A 14 10.64 4.84 -3.49
CA GLU A 14 11.15 5.31 -4.78
C GLU A 14 11.07 4.23 -5.86
N LYS A 15 11.37 2.97 -5.51
CA LYS A 15 11.25 1.81 -6.39
C LYS A 15 9.82 1.31 -6.61
N SER A 16 8.86 1.86 -5.87
CA SER A 16 7.47 1.41 -5.79
C SER A 16 6.47 2.48 -6.26
N PRO A 17 6.57 2.99 -7.50
CA PRO A 17 5.67 4.06 -7.96
C PRO A 17 4.21 3.63 -8.10
N THR A 18 3.91 2.34 -8.24
CA THR A 18 2.55 1.76 -8.23
C THR A 18 2.52 0.43 -7.49
N ALA A 19 1.33 -0.12 -7.25
CA ALA A 19 1.15 -1.43 -6.64
C ALA A 19 1.93 -2.55 -7.34
N PHE A 20 2.07 -2.48 -8.67
CA PHE A 20 2.82 -3.48 -9.44
C PHE A 20 4.30 -3.48 -9.13
N GLN A 21 4.93 -2.30 -9.10
CA GLN A 21 6.35 -2.18 -8.75
C GLN A 21 6.58 -2.46 -7.27
N ALA A 22 5.64 -2.07 -6.38
CA ALA A 22 5.74 -2.36 -4.95
C ALA A 22 5.77 -3.88 -4.70
N VAL A 23 4.87 -4.63 -5.33
CA VAL A 23 4.84 -6.10 -5.23
C VAL A 23 6.06 -6.75 -5.87
N ASP A 24 6.55 -6.24 -6.99
CA ASP A 24 7.76 -6.76 -7.63
C ASP A 24 9.01 -6.54 -6.77
N GLU A 25 9.17 -5.34 -6.19
CA GLU A 25 10.28 -5.05 -5.25
C GLU A 25 10.19 -5.90 -3.97
N MET A 26 9.00 -6.08 -3.38
CA MET A 26 8.81 -6.98 -2.23
C MET A 26 9.14 -8.43 -2.58
N LYS A 27 8.62 -8.94 -3.70
CA LYS A 27 8.91 -10.30 -4.18
C LYS A 27 10.41 -10.51 -4.37
N LYS A 28 11.11 -9.53 -4.95
CA LYS A 28 12.56 -9.56 -5.12
C LYS A 28 13.27 -9.66 -3.78
N ARG A 29 12.94 -8.81 -2.79
CA ARG A 29 13.54 -8.82 -1.45
C ARG A 29 13.28 -10.13 -0.70
N PHE A 30 12.07 -10.69 -0.80
CA PHE A 30 11.77 -12.00 -0.24
C PHE A 30 12.58 -13.12 -0.91
N THR A 31 12.72 -13.09 -2.25
CA THR A 31 13.53 -14.07 -2.97
C THR A 31 15.01 -14.00 -2.57
N GLU A 32 15.56 -12.79 -2.44
CA GLU A 32 16.91 -12.55 -1.91
C GLU A 32 17.05 -13.01 -0.45
N GLY A 33 15.96 -12.93 0.33
CA GLY A 33 15.83 -13.47 1.70
C GLY A 33 15.60 -14.98 1.78
N GLY A 34 15.68 -15.71 0.67
CA GLY A 34 15.57 -17.17 0.60
C GLY A 34 14.13 -17.71 0.52
N PHE A 35 13.15 -16.87 0.21
CA PHE A 35 11.77 -17.31 -0.03
C PHE A 35 11.63 -17.90 -1.43
N GLN A 36 11.01 -19.07 -1.52
CA GLN A 36 10.68 -19.71 -2.79
C GLN A 36 9.41 -19.10 -3.40
N VAL A 37 9.46 -18.73 -4.68
CA VAL A 37 8.28 -18.23 -5.41
C VAL A 37 7.36 -19.39 -5.74
N LEU A 38 6.08 -19.24 -5.40
CA LEU A 38 5.01 -20.18 -5.71
C LEU A 38 4.08 -19.63 -6.80
N SER A 39 3.53 -20.53 -7.61
CA SER A 39 2.47 -20.23 -8.57
C SER A 39 1.11 -20.70 -8.05
N GLU A 40 0.08 -19.83 -8.13
CA GLU A 40 -1.29 -20.25 -7.79
C GLU A 40 -1.82 -21.34 -8.72
N ARG A 41 -1.23 -21.49 -9.92
CA ARG A 41 -1.63 -22.48 -10.94
C ARG A 41 -0.98 -23.85 -10.77
N GLU A 42 -0.09 -24.02 -9.77
CA GLU A 42 0.69 -25.23 -9.55
C GLU A 42 0.42 -25.82 -8.17
N HIS A 43 0.78 -27.09 -7.99
CA HIS A 43 0.79 -27.73 -6.68
C HIS A 43 1.92 -27.15 -5.84
N TRP A 44 1.65 -26.88 -4.56
CA TRP A 44 2.64 -26.41 -3.62
C TRP A 44 3.25 -27.58 -2.84
N ASN A 45 4.55 -27.72 -2.93
CA ASN A 45 5.31 -28.69 -2.13
C ASN A 45 5.88 -27.96 -0.91
N LEU A 46 5.07 -27.85 0.14
CA LEU A 46 5.44 -27.15 1.36
C LEU A 46 6.12 -28.10 2.34
N ILE A 47 7.18 -27.63 2.99
CA ILE A 47 7.89 -28.39 4.02
C ILE A 47 8.02 -27.54 5.29
N PRO A 48 8.09 -28.15 6.49
CA PRO A 48 8.53 -27.49 7.72
C PRO A 48 9.88 -26.79 7.50
N GLY A 49 10.08 -25.63 8.12
CA GLY A 49 11.26 -24.78 7.90
C GLY A 49 11.25 -23.98 6.61
N GLY A 50 10.27 -24.20 5.71
CA GLY A 50 10.20 -23.56 4.39
C GLY A 50 9.71 -22.12 4.44
N LYS A 51 10.19 -21.31 3.48
CA LYS A 51 9.80 -19.91 3.27
C LYS A 51 9.30 -19.72 1.84
N TYR A 52 8.16 -19.10 1.67
CA TYR A 52 7.46 -19.03 0.38
C TYR A 52 6.84 -17.67 0.12
N VAL A 53 6.71 -17.30 -1.16
CA VAL A 53 6.02 -16.10 -1.60
C VAL A 53 5.13 -16.39 -2.82
N VAL A 54 3.92 -15.88 -2.82
CA VAL A 54 2.94 -16.00 -3.91
C VAL A 54 2.35 -14.63 -4.23
N THR A 55 2.05 -14.38 -5.50
CA THR A 55 1.41 -13.14 -5.94
C THR A 55 0.07 -13.42 -6.61
N ARG A 56 -0.86 -12.50 -6.50
CA ARG A 56 -2.11 -12.46 -7.28
C ARG A 56 -2.18 -11.15 -8.06
N ASN A 57 -2.46 -11.23 -9.35
CA ASN A 57 -2.48 -10.08 -10.28
C ASN A 57 -1.15 -9.29 -10.36
N ASN A 58 -0.05 -9.79 -9.80
CA ASN A 58 1.22 -9.08 -9.61
C ASN A 58 1.07 -7.70 -8.93
N SER A 59 -0.01 -7.48 -8.19
CA SER A 59 -0.30 -6.27 -7.41
C SER A 59 -0.70 -6.56 -5.96
N ALA A 60 -0.89 -7.84 -5.62
CA ALA A 60 -1.04 -8.34 -4.26
C ALA A 60 -0.04 -9.48 -4.02
N LEU A 61 0.45 -9.64 -2.77
CA LEU A 61 1.48 -10.59 -2.40
C LEU A 61 1.19 -11.18 -1.01
N ILE A 62 1.45 -12.49 -0.87
CA ILE A 62 1.52 -13.15 0.43
C ILE A 62 2.86 -13.87 0.53
N ALA A 63 3.65 -13.53 1.55
CA ALA A 63 4.86 -14.27 1.91
C ALA A 63 4.66 -14.94 3.26
N PHE A 64 5.12 -16.17 3.41
CA PHE A 64 4.96 -16.91 4.65
C PHE A 64 6.16 -17.80 4.96
N ALA A 65 6.39 -17.99 6.27
CA ALA A 65 7.43 -18.87 6.80
C ALA A 65 6.78 -19.92 7.71
N ILE A 66 7.14 -21.17 7.50
CA ILE A 66 6.65 -22.31 8.26
C ILE A 66 7.74 -22.75 9.23
N PRO A 67 7.50 -22.80 10.55
CA PRO A 67 8.51 -23.31 11.48
C PRO A 67 8.77 -24.83 11.31
N GLU A 68 9.83 -25.35 11.91
CA GLU A 68 10.17 -26.79 11.86
C GLU A 68 9.08 -27.67 12.48
N ASP A 69 8.40 -27.17 13.52
CA ASP A 69 7.22 -27.85 14.14
C ASP A 69 6.02 -26.89 14.06
N PRO A 70 5.28 -26.91 12.94
CA PRO A 70 4.24 -25.92 12.68
C PRO A 70 3.02 -26.09 13.60
N PRO A 71 2.67 -25.09 14.42
CA PRO A 71 1.50 -25.11 15.30
C PRO A 71 0.19 -24.94 14.51
N PHE A 72 -0.94 -25.05 15.21
CA PHE A 72 -2.26 -24.76 14.66
C PHE A 72 -2.62 -23.26 14.84
N ALA A 73 -1.75 -22.38 14.32
CA ALA A 73 -1.97 -20.95 14.34
C ALA A 73 -1.24 -20.25 13.19
N PHE A 74 -1.83 -19.21 12.65
CA PHE A 74 -1.20 -18.22 11.77
C PHE A 74 -1.04 -16.91 12.51
N HIS A 75 0.13 -16.29 12.42
CA HIS A 75 0.34 -14.90 12.78
C HIS A 75 0.49 -14.05 11.52
N ILE A 76 -0.46 -13.16 11.30
CA ILE A 76 -0.62 -12.44 10.03
C ILE A 76 -0.44 -10.94 10.27
N MET A 77 0.35 -10.27 9.44
CA MET A 77 0.27 -8.82 9.30
C MET A 77 -0.15 -8.48 7.87
N ALA A 78 -1.30 -7.82 7.76
CA ALA A 78 -1.92 -7.44 6.50
C ALA A 78 -1.83 -5.92 6.29
N SER A 79 -1.54 -5.50 5.05
CA SER A 79 -1.39 -4.11 4.60
C SER A 79 -1.83 -4.00 3.14
N HIS A 80 -1.70 -2.82 2.51
CA HIS A 80 -2.03 -2.69 1.09
C HIS A 80 -0.91 -2.07 0.25
N SER A 81 -0.99 -2.29 -1.08
CA SER A 81 0.05 -1.90 -2.05
C SER A 81 -0.30 -0.67 -2.87
N ASP A 82 -1.59 -0.34 -2.96
CA ASP A 82 -2.10 0.79 -3.74
C ASP A 82 -2.10 2.09 -2.93
N SER A 83 -2.28 3.20 -3.62
CA SER A 83 -2.39 4.55 -3.04
C SER A 83 -3.20 5.43 -3.97
N PRO A 84 -3.88 6.49 -3.47
CA PRO A 84 -4.68 7.36 -4.32
C PRO A 84 -3.85 8.07 -5.39
N THR A 85 -4.33 8.01 -6.63
CA THR A 85 -3.66 8.59 -7.78
C THR A 85 -4.62 8.86 -8.94
N PHE A 86 -4.08 9.19 -10.11
CA PHE A 86 -4.82 9.29 -11.38
C PHE A 86 -4.44 8.13 -12.29
N LYS A 87 -5.44 7.33 -12.72
CA LYS A 87 -5.28 6.30 -13.72
C LYS A 87 -5.38 6.89 -15.13
N ILE A 88 -4.47 6.50 -16.02
CA ILE A 88 -4.52 6.84 -17.45
C ILE A 88 -5.64 6.04 -18.10
N LYS A 89 -6.52 6.70 -18.84
CA LYS A 89 -7.60 6.04 -19.62
C LYS A 89 -7.05 5.41 -20.90
N GLU A 90 -7.80 4.48 -21.48
CA GLU A 90 -7.37 3.65 -22.64
C GLU A 90 -7.00 4.47 -23.89
N ASN A 91 -7.65 5.62 -24.14
CA ASN A 91 -7.26 6.57 -25.18
C ASN A 91 -6.76 7.84 -24.50
N PRO A 92 -5.45 7.93 -24.24
CA PRO A 92 -4.95 8.93 -23.31
C PRO A 92 -4.80 10.33 -23.89
N GLU A 93 -4.51 10.50 -25.18
CA GLU A 93 -4.19 11.82 -25.72
C GLU A 93 -5.45 12.64 -26.03
N MET A 94 -5.45 13.88 -25.55
CA MET A 94 -6.50 14.88 -25.81
C MET A 94 -5.84 16.15 -26.40
N LYS A 95 -6.14 16.46 -27.66
CA LYS A 95 -5.70 17.71 -28.31
C LYS A 95 -6.48 18.91 -27.81
N VAL A 96 -5.82 20.04 -27.62
CA VAL A 96 -6.39 21.32 -27.18
C VAL A 96 -6.11 22.38 -28.25
N ASP A 97 -7.11 22.69 -29.04
CA ASP A 97 -7.19 23.81 -30.00
C ASP A 97 -5.87 24.18 -30.72
N GLY A 98 -5.22 23.17 -31.29
CA GLY A 98 -4.02 23.41 -32.05
C GLY A 98 -2.80 23.90 -31.24
N SER A 99 -2.75 23.67 -29.93
CA SER A 99 -1.70 24.21 -29.07
C SER A 99 -1.01 23.18 -28.17
N TYR A 100 -1.78 22.26 -27.60
CA TYR A 100 -1.27 21.32 -26.58
C TYR A 100 -1.89 19.94 -26.71
N VAL A 101 -1.22 18.96 -26.10
CA VAL A 101 -1.76 17.61 -25.83
C VAL A 101 -1.82 17.41 -24.32
N LYS A 102 -2.99 17.04 -23.81
CA LYS A 102 -3.21 16.61 -22.43
C LYS A 102 -3.43 15.10 -22.38
N LEU A 103 -3.25 14.50 -21.22
CA LEU A 103 -3.65 13.12 -21.00
C LEU A 103 -5.01 13.05 -20.30
N ASN A 104 -5.83 12.11 -20.78
CA ASN A 104 -7.13 11.79 -20.21
C ASN A 104 -6.93 10.83 -19.05
N VAL A 105 -7.30 11.26 -17.86
CA VAL A 105 -7.12 10.52 -16.61
C VAL A 105 -8.43 10.42 -15.85
N GLU A 106 -8.51 9.46 -14.95
CA GLU A 106 -9.56 9.35 -13.95
C GLU A 106 -8.99 9.19 -12.56
N LYS A 107 -9.75 9.64 -11.58
CA LYS A 107 -9.38 9.56 -10.18
C LYS A 107 -9.44 8.09 -9.70
N TYR A 108 -8.37 7.63 -9.07
CA TYR A 108 -8.28 6.37 -8.36
C TYR A 108 -8.21 6.64 -6.86
N GLY A 109 -9.22 6.21 -6.11
CA GLY A 109 -9.34 6.43 -4.68
C GLY A 109 -9.78 7.84 -4.25
N GLY A 110 -9.83 8.03 -2.96
CA GLY A 110 -10.19 9.28 -2.29
C GLY A 110 -8.97 10.16 -2.04
N MET A 111 -8.71 11.19 -2.86
CA MET A 111 -7.49 11.98 -2.78
C MET A 111 -7.72 13.45 -2.47
N LEU A 112 -6.69 14.10 -1.93
CA LEU A 112 -6.54 15.55 -1.92
C LEU A 112 -6.08 16.00 -3.31
N MET A 113 -6.94 16.67 -4.09
CA MET A 113 -6.61 17.06 -5.47
C MET A 113 -5.66 18.28 -5.56
N ALA A 114 -5.83 19.27 -4.67
CA ALA A 114 -5.03 20.48 -4.71
C ALA A 114 -3.49 20.26 -4.70
N PRO A 115 -2.94 19.32 -3.91
CA PRO A 115 -1.49 19.11 -3.90
C PRO A 115 -0.91 18.48 -5.18
N TRP A 116 -1.73 18.05 -6.12
CA TRP A 116 -1.25 17.49 -7.40
C TRP A 116 -0.84 18.57 -8.41
N PHE A 117 -1.29 19.82 -8.23
CA PHE A 117 -0.91 20.91 -9.10
C PHE A 117 0.57 21.30 -8.96
N ASP A 118 1.14 21.77 -10.07
CA ASP A 118 2.47 22.39 -10.19
C ASP A 118 3.63 21.52 -9.69
N ARG A 119 3.46 20.19 -9.77
CA ARG A 119 4.47 19.21 -9.36
C ARG A 119 5.01 18.43 -10.55
N PRO A 120 6.29 18.05 -10.52
CA PRO A 120 6.83 17.11 -11.51
C PRO A 120 6.16 15.75 -11.31
N LEU A 121 5.48 15.27 -12.36
CA LEU A 121 4.80 13.98 -12.37
C LEU A 121 5.36 13.09 -13.47
N SER A 122 5.20 11.78 -13.30
CA SER A 122 5.47 10.81 -14.34
C SER A 122 4.46 9.68 -14.34
N ILE A 123 4.70 8.67 -15.16
CA ILE A 123 3.79 7.55 -15.42
C ILE A 123 4.52 6.24 -15.16
N ALA A 124 3.87 5.36 -14.37
CA ALA A 124 4.31 4.01 -14.13
C ALA A 124 3.11 3.05 -14.11
N GLY A 125 3.39 1.75 -14.10
CA GLY A 125 2.38 0.70 -14.07
C GLY A 125 2.83 -0.52 -14.84
N ARG A 126 1.91 -1.09 -15.64
CA ARG A 126 2.19 -2.25 -16.51
C ARG A 126 1.50 -2.12 -17.86
N VAL A 127 2.05 -2.83 -18.83
CA VAL A 127 1.41 -3.09 -20.13
C VAL A 127 1.35 -4.59 -20.38
N ILE A 128 0.34 -5.01 -21.14
CA ILE A 128 0.23 -6.37 -21.66
C ILE A 128 0.62 -6.37 -23.12
N VAL A 129 1.67 -7.10 -23.45
CA VAL A 129 2.27 -7.17 -24.78
C VAL A 129 2.02 -8.54 -25.39
N ARG A 130 1.69 -8.59 -26.67
CA ARG A 130 1.71 -9.83 -27.45
C ARG A 130 3.16 -10.16 -27.83
N GLU A 131 3.67 -11.26 -27.33
CA GLU A 131 5.04 -11.70 -27.56
C GLU A 131 5.11 -13.22 -27.68
N ASN A 132 5.80 -13.74 -28.70
CA ASN A 132 6.00 -15.18 -28.95
C ASN A 132 4.69 -16.01 -28.95
N GLY A 133 3.60 -15.44 -29.45
CA GLY A 133 2.28 -16.10 -29.50
C GLY A 133 1.52 -16.15 -28.18
N GLY A 134 2.01 -15.48 -27.13
CA GLY A 134 1.39 -15.35 -25.83
C GLY A 134 1.15 -13.90 -25.40
N LEU A 135 0.65 -13.73 -24.18
CA LEU A 135 0.50 -12.43 -23.51
C LEU A 135 1.54 -12.33 -22.40
N VAL A 136 2.35 -11.29 -22.44
CA VAL A 136 3.43 -11.03 -21.48
C VAL A 136 3.15 -9.71 -20.79
N GLU A 137 3.22 -9.71 -19.47
CA GLU A 137 3.19 -8.49 -18.66
C GLU A 137 4.59 -7.86 -18.65
N LYS A 138 4.66 -6.56 -18.87
CA LYS A 138 5.90 -5.78 -18.74
C LYS A 138 5.63 -4.58 -17.84
N LEU A 139 6.47 -4.40 -16.83
CA LEU A 139 6.42 -3.22 -15.95
C LEU A 139 6.94 -1.99 -16.71
N VAL A 140 6.31 -0.86 -16.43
CA VAL A 140 6.63 0.45 -17.00
C VAL A 140 6.93 1.43 -15.89
N ASN A 141 8.04 2.14 -15.99
CA ASN A 141 8.33 3.31 -15.15
C ASN A 141 9.12 4.34 -15.98
N ILE A 142 8.49 5.47 -16.29
CA ILE A 142 9.16 6.56 -17.00
C ILE A 142 9.90 7.41 -15.97
N GLU A 143 11.20 7.15 -15.79
CA GLU A 143 12.05 7.73 -14.74
C GLU A 143 12.53 9.16 -15.03
N ARG A 144 11.65 9.99 -15.58
CA ARG A 144 11.89 11.43 -15.78
C ARG A 144 10.62 12.21 -15.54
N ASP A 145 10.73 13.50 -15.32
CA ASP A 145 9.59 14.41 -15.29
C ASP A 145 8.94 14.41 -16.67
N LEU A 146 7.68 14.01 -16.74
CA LEU A 146 7.00 13.79 -18.02
C LEU A 146 5.79 14.68 -18.20
N VAL A 147 5.00 14.88 -17.15
CA VAL A 147 3.74 15.62 -17.20
C VAL A 147 3.60 16.53 -15.98
N MET A 148 2.72 17.52 -16.09
CA MET A 148 2.38 18.43 -15.01
C MET A 148 0.91 18.81 -15.11
N ILE A 149 0.25 19.01 -13.97
CA ILE A 149 -1.08 19.58 -13.89
C ILE A 149 -0.90 21.07 -13.52
N PRO A 150 -0.93 22.02 -14.48
CA PRO A 150 -0.70 23.42 -14.16
C PRO A 150 -1.91 24.05 -13.51
N ASN A 151 -1.70 24.85 -12.46
CA ASN A 151 -2.75 25.69 -11.89
C ASN A 151 -3.19 26.80 -12.86
N LEU A 152 -4.44 27.23 -12.73
CA LEU A 152 -4.89 28.46 -13.34
C LEU A 152 -4.30 29.67 -12.57
N ALA A 153 -3.68 30.60 -13.29
CA ALA A 153 -3.09 31.77 -12.67
C ALA A 153 -4.09 32.56 -11.82
N ILE A 154 -3.64 33.07 -10.67
CA ILE A 154 -4.49 33.83 -9.72
C ILE A 154 -5.23 34.99 -10.39
N HIS A 155 -4.65 35.60 -11.42
CA HIS A 155 -5.27 36.71 -12.19
C HIS A 155 -6.52 36.28 -12.94
N MET A 156 -6.63 34.99 -13.28
CA MET A 156 -7.76 34.39 -13.99
C MET A 156 -8.74 33.65 -13.06
N ASN A 157 -8.34 33.43 -11.78
CA ASN A 157 -9.15 32.85 -10.72
C ASN A 157 -8.89 33.55 -9.39
N ARG A 158 -9.44 34.72 -9.20
CA ARG A 158 -9.20 35.58 -7.99
C ARG A 158 -9.76 34.94 -6.71
N GLU A 159 -10.73 34.01 -6.85
CA GLU A 159 -11.36 33.30 -5.73
C GLU A 159 -10.62 31.99 -5.36
N ALA A 160 -9.48 31.69 -5.96
CA ALA A 160 -8.74 30.43 -5.75
C ALA A 160 -8.46 30.13 -4.27
N ASN A 161 -8.22 31.16 -3.44
CA ASN A 161 -7.93 31.01 -2.01
C ASN A 161 -9.17 31.02 -1.11
N ASN A 162 -10.37 31.20 -1.67
CA ASN A 162 -11.63 31.23 -0.93
C ASN A 162 -12.37 29.89 -0.90
N GLY A 163 -11.69 28.82 -1.35
CA GLY A 163 -12.23 27.46 -1.46
C GLY A 163 -12.59 27.12 -2.91
N THR A 164 -11.90 26.15 -3.48
CA THR A 164 -12.13 25.68 -4.85
C THR A 164 -12.55 24.23 -4.84
N ALA A 165 -13.71 23.91 -5.43
CA ALA A 165 -14.12 22.56 -5.74
C ALA A 165 -13.52 22.16 -7.10
N TYR A 166 -12.54 21.28 -7.12
CA TYR A 166 -11.92 20.81 -8.35
C TYR A 166 -12.77 19.77 -9.04
N ASN A 167 -12.91 19.90 -10.38
CA ASN A 167 -13.54 18.90 -11.24
C ASN A 167 -12.45 18.02 -11.87
N PRO A 168 -12.38 16.71 -11.56
CA PRO A 168 -11.32 15.84 -12.09
C PRO A 168 -11.25 15.81 -13.62
N GLN A 169 -12.40 15.87 -14.30
CA GLN A 169 -12.46 15.81 -15.77
C GLN A 169 -12.02 17.11 -16.45
N LYS A 170 -11.99 18.23 -15.72
CA LYS A 170 -11.66 19.54 -16.25
C LYS A 170 -10.32 20.06 -15.75
N ASP A 171 -10.13 20.01 -14.43
CA ASP A 171 -9.04 20.72 -13.77
C ASP A 171 -7.79 19.85 -13.58
N MET A 172 -7.94 18.49 -13.58
CA MET A 172 -6.86 17.57 -13.20
C MET A 172 -6.22 16.84 -14.39
N LEU A 173 -6.46 17.28 -15.62
CA LEU A 173 -5.90 16.66 -16.82
C LEU A 173 -4.44 17.15 -17.03
N PRO A 174 -3.43 16.25 -16.95
CA PRO A 174 -2.04 16.68 -17.04
C PRO A 174 -1.65 17.10 -18.45
N LEU A 175 -0.89 18.19 -18.54
CA LEU A 175 -0.22 18.63 -19.76
C LEU A 175 0.90 17.64 -20.09
N PHE A 176 0.89 17.13 -21.31
CA PHE A 176 1.84 16.11 -21.78
C PHE A 176 2.79 16.65 -22.85
N ALA A 177 2.29 17.40 -23.83
CA ALA A 177 3.11 17.85 -24.96
C ALA A 177 2.57 19.11 -25.63
N ALA A 178 3.41 19.76 -26.45
CA ALA A 178 2.97 20.74 -27.44
C ALA A 178 2.32 20.03 -28.63
N GLU A 179 1.49 20.74 -29.39
CA GLU A 179 0.69 20.17 -30.50
C GLU A 179 1.53 19.44 -31.55
N ASN A 180 2.73 19.95 -31.85
CA ASN A 180 3.60 19.43 -32.92
C ASN A 180 4.37 18.16 -32.53
N THR A 181 4.00 17.48 -31.45
CA THR A 181 4.61 16.19 -31.14
C THR A 181 3.97 15.10 -31.99
N ASP A 182 4.78 14.31 -32.67
CA ASP A 182 4.38 13.07 -33.34
C ASP A 182 4.43 11.87 -32.40
N ARG A 183 4.88 12.05 -31.14
CA ARG A 183 5.05 10.97 -30.16
C ARG A 183 3.81 10.87 -29.28
N THR A 184 3.20 9.70 -29.27
CA THR A 184 2.15 9.32 -28.31
C THR A 184 2.76 8.72 -27.04
N LEU A 185 2.01 8.69 -25.95
CA LEU A 185 2.42 8.05 -24.70
C LEU A 185 2.72 6.57 -24.91
N LEU A 186 1.86 5.87 -25.64
CA LEU A 186 2.01 4.43 -25.85
C LEU A 186 3.16 4.07 -26.81
N GLU A 187 3.57 4.94 -27.73
CA GLU A 187 4.82 4.78 -28.49
C GLU A 187 6.05 4.90 -27.61
N MET A 188 6.07 5.88 -26.69
CA MET A 188 7.15 6.02 -25.71
C MET A 188 7.27 4.79 -24.82
N ILE A 189 6.15 4.23 -24.40
CA ILE A 189 6.10 3.01 -23.57
C ILE A 189 6.56 1.80 -24.40
N ALA A 190 6.14 1.67 -25.65
CA ALA A 190 6.58 0.62 -26.55
C ALA A 190 8.11 0.59 -26.72
N GLU A 191 8.72 1.77 -26.93
CA GLU A 191 10.18 1.90 -26.96
C GLU A 191 10.84 1.43 -25.66
N GLN A 192 10.28 1.83 -24.50
CA GLN A 192 10.85 1.46 -23.19
C GLN A 192 10.79 -0.05 -22.93
N VAL A 193 9.68 -0.71 -23.28
CA VAL A 193 9.50 -2.14 -23.03
C VAL A 193 10.04 -3.02 -24.17
N GLY A 194 10.59 -2.42 -25.24
CA GLY A 194 11.15 -3.14 -26.38
C GLY A 194 10.09 -3.92 -27.17
N ALA A 195 8.94 -3.28 -27.48
CA ALA A 195 7.83 -3.87 -28.21
C ALA A 195 7.36 -2.95 -29.34
N ASP A 196 6.67 -3.49 -30.33
CA ASP A 196 5.93 -2.66 -31.28
C ASP A 196 4.67 -2.07 -30.62
N ARG A 197 4.33 -0.82 -30.96
CA ARG A 197 3.12 -0.18 -30.41
C ARG A 197 1.85 -1.01 -30.64
N SER A 198 1.75 -1.68 -31.80
CA SER A 198 0.62 -2.54 -32.15
C SER A 198 0.50 -3.80 -31.30
N ASP A 199 1.55 -4.21 -30.63
CA ASP A 199 1.58 -5.38 -29.74
C ASP A 199 1.21 -5.05 -28.30
N ILE A 200 1.16 -3.78 -27.93
CA ILE A 200 0.58 -3.35 -26.63
C ILE A 200 -0.94 -3.42 -26.75
N LEU A 201 -1.54 -4.40 -26.06
CA LEU A 201 -2.96 -4.70 -26.14
C LEU A 201 -3.79 -3.96 -25.08
N SER A 202 -3.22 -3.77 -23.89
CA SER A 202 -3.87 -3.05 -22.80
C SER A 202 -2.84 -2.55 -21.79
N HIS A 203 -3.26 -1.71 -20.86
CA HIS A 203 -2.40 -1.15 -19.84
C HIS A 203 -3.13 -0.85 -18.54
N ASP A 204 -2.38 -0.87 -17.45
CA ASP A 204 -2.74 -0.27 -16.16
C ASP A 204 -1.65 0.74 -15.82
N LEU A 205 -1.86 2.00 -16.19
CA LEU A 205 -0.90 3.09 -16.04
C LEU A 205 -1.44 4.16 -15.10
N PHE A 206 -0.56 4.67 -14.25
CA PHE A 206 -0.92 5.64 -13.23
C PHE A 206 0.08 6.80 -13.21
N LEU A 207 -0.40 7.99 -12.84
CA LEU A 207 0.48 9.11 -12.50
C LEU A 207 1.17 8.84 -11.17
N TYR A 208 2.39 9.33 -11.02
CA TYR A 208 3.03 9.38 -9.70
C TYR A 208 3.84 10.66 -9.53
N ASN A 209 3.92 11.11 -8.28
CA ASN A 209 4.71 12.28 -7.90
C ASN A 209 6.20 11.92 -7.91
N ARG A 210 6.99 12.70 -8.62
CA ARG A 210 8.44 12.54 -8.79
C ARG A 210 9.27 13.16 -7.67
N MET A 211 8.66 13.94 -6.79
CA MET A 211 9.40 14.55 -5.67
C MET A 211 9.96 13.44 -4.77
N PRO A 212 11.28 13.44 -4.52
CA PRO A 212 11.88 12.44 -3.64
C PRO A 212 11.36 12.59 -2.21
N GLY A 213 11.33 11.50 -1.47
CA GLY A 213 11.08 11.54 -0.05
C GLY A 213 12.20 12.28 0.69
N THR A 214 11.87 12.93 1.80
CA THR A 214 12.83 13.73 2.57
C THR A 214 12.62 13.55 4.07
N ILE A 215 13.73 13.63 4.83
CA ILE A 215 13.73 13.68 6.29
C ILE A 215 14.03 15.12 6.69
N TRP A 216 13.17 15.71 7.52
CA TRP A 216 13.19 17.13 7.85
C TRP A 216 12.73 17.41 9.29
N GLY A 217 12.69 18.68 9.67
CA GLY A 217 12.38 19.13 11.03
C GLY A 217 13.63 19.65 11.74
N ALA A 218 13.49 20.29 12.88
CA ALA A 218 14.58 20.88 13.62
C ALA A 218 15.64 19.84 14.06
N ASP A 219 15.15 18.64 14.44
CA ASP A 219 15.96 17.50 14.85
C ASP A 219 15.82 16.30 13.90
N ARG A 220 15.39 16.53 12.65
CA ARG A 220 15.13 15.50 11.63
C ARG A 220 14.10 14.47 12.08
N GLU A 221 13.06 14.92 12.78
CA GLU A 221 12.03 14.07 13.38
C GLU A 221 10.88 13.69 12.45
N PHE A 222 10.78 14.31 11.27
CA PHE A 222 9.72 14.05 10.30
C PHE A 222 10.25 13.46 9.00
N VAL A 223 9.43 12.65 8.36
CA VAL A 223 9.62 12.15 7.01
C VAL A 223 8.43 12.57 6.15
N SER A 224 8.70 13.04 4.94
CA SER A 224 7.65 13.27 3.95
C SER A 224 7.96 12.53 2.65
N SER A 225 6.97 11.85 2.12
CA SER A 225 7.05 11.10 0.88
C SER A 225 5.66 10.89 0.27
N ALA A 226 5.60 10.55 -1.00
CA ALA A 226 4.40 9.96 -1.59
C ALA A 226 4.19 8.55 -1.03
N ARG A 227 2.94 8.06 -1.01
CA ARG A 227 2.60 6.63 -0.76
C ARG A 227 3.10 6.09 0.60
N LEU A 228 3.21 6.94 1.63
CA LEU A 228 3.42 6.45 3.00
C LEU A 228 2.25 5.56 3.41
N ASP A 229 1.05 5.97 3.07
CA ASP A 229 -0.16 5.16 3.06
C ASP A 229 -0.22 4.31 1.79
N ASP A 230 -0.05 2.96 1.84
CA ASP A 230 0.25 2.18 3.05
C ASP A 230 1.61 1.45 2.91
N LEU A 231 2.47 1.94 1.98
CA LEU A 231 3.80 1.33 1.77
C LEU A 231 4.68 1.39 3.03
N GLN A 232 4.39 2.27 3.99
CA GLN A 232 5.09 2.32 5.26
C GLN A 232 4.78 1.08 6.10
N CYS A 233 3.52 0.66 6.20
CA CYS A 233 3.13 -0.57 6.90
C CYS A 233 3.57 -1.81 6.12
N ALA A 234 3.41 -1.84 4.79
CA ALA A 234 3.85 -2.94 3.95
C ALA A 234 5.36 -3.19 4.06
N PHE A 235 6.17 -2.13 4.00
CA PHE A 235 7.61 -2.20 4.22
C PHE A 235 7.95 -2.70 5.62
N SER A 236 7.29 -2.19 6.65
CA SER A 236 7.57 -2.57 8.04
C SER A 236 7.26 -4.05 8.29
N SER A 237 6.15 -4.54 7.78
CA SER A 237 5.77 -5.96 7.86
C SER A 237 6.76 -6.86 7.10
N MET A 238 7.16 -6.47 5.88
CA MET A 238 8.17 -7.20 5.09
C MET A 238 9.51 -7.29 5.85
N GLU A 239 10.03 -6.17 6.33
CA GLU A 239 11.30 -6.13 7.09
C GLU A 239 11.20 -6.95 8.38
N GLY A 240 10.05 -6.91 9.06
CA GLY A 240 9.78 -7.74 10.23
C GLY A 240 9.89 -9.23 9.93
N LEU A 241 9.23 -9.71 8.86
CA LEU A 241 9.28 -11.12 8.46
C LEU A 241 10.68 -11.55 7.98
N LEU A 242 11.38 -10.69 7.24
CA LEU A 242 12.75 -10.98 6.78
C LEU A 242 13.76 -11.13 7.93
N ARG A 243 13.53 -10.41 9.04
CA ARG A 243 14.40 -10.44 10.23
C ARG A 243 13.99 -11.49 11.26
N ALA A 244 12.74 -11.96 11.21
CA ALA A 244 12.21 -12.88 12.21
C ALA A 244 12.85 -14.28 12.11
N GLU A 245 13.11 -14.87 13.26
CA GLU A 245 13.35 -16.31 13.38
C GLU A 245 12.02 -16.99 13.74
N THR A 246 11.25 -17.39 12.73
CA THR A 246 9.92 -17.98 12.90
C THR A 246 10.00 -19.31 13.64
N ARG A 247 9.44 -19.39 14.85
CA ARG A 247 9.53 -20.56 15.72
C ARG A 247 8.18 -21.04 16.26
N GLU A 248 7.30 -20.10 16.64
CA GLU A 248 6.10 -20.41 17.43
C GLU A 248 4.83 -20.44 16.58
N ASN A 249 4.81 -19.81 15.40
CA ASN A 249 3.63 -19.68 14.55
C ASN A 249 3.99 -19.73 13.07
N ILE A 250 3.00 -20.02 12.20
CA ILE A 250 3.16 -19.84 10.76
C ILE A 250 3.04 -18.34 10.49
N ALA A 251 4.18 -17.69 10.23
CA ALA A 251 4.25 -16.26 9.98
C ALA A 251 3.77 -15.91 8.58
N VAL A 252 2.90 -14.91 8.43
CA VAL A 252 2.29 -14.51 7.15
C VAL A 252 2.32 -13.00 6.99
N HIS A 253 3.10 -12.52 6.03
CA HIS A 253 3.02 -11.16 5.51
C HIS A 253 2.03 -11.14 4.33
N CYS A 254 1.02 -10.27 4.39
CA CYS A 254 -0.04 -10.18 3.41
C CYS A 254 -0.19 -8.74 2.93
N VAL A 255 0.01 -8.49 1.63
CA VAL A 255 -0.21 -7.17 1.01
C VAL A 255 -1.28 -7.31 -0.06
N LEU A 256 -2.37 -6.58 0.10
CA LEU A 256 -3.53 -6.62 -0.79
C LEU A 256 -3.58 -5.36 -1.64
N ASP A 257 -4.32 -5.39 -2.73
CA ASP A 257 -4.46 -4.27 -3.66
C ASP A 257 -5.90 -3.72 -3.65
N ASN A 258 -6.09 -2.54 -4.21
CA ASN A 258 -7.38 -1.87 -4.36
C ASN A 258 -8.11 -1.55 -3.04
N GLU A 259 -7.37 -1.37 -1.94
CA GLU A 259 -7.95 -0.88 -0.67
C GLU A 259 -8.63 0.47 -0.89
N GLU A 260 -7.97 1.39 -1.54
CA GLU A 260 -8.36 2.78 -1.81
C GLU A 260 -9.64 2.94 -2.66
N VAL A 261 -10.09 1.84 -3.26
CA VAL A 261 -11.32 1.77 -4.08
C VAL A 261 -12.30 0.71 -3.58
N GLY A 262 -12.13 0.24 -2.33
CA GLY A 262 -13.11 -0.60 -1.62
C GLY A 262 -12.86 -2.09 -1.68
N SER A 263 -11.65 -2.55 -2.03
CA SER A 263 -11.20 -3.96 -1.91
C SER A 263 -11.98 -5.02 -2.69
N GLY A 264 -12.93 -4.62 -3.56
CA GLY A 264 -13.89 -5.52 -4.23
C GLY A 264 -13.34 -6.23 -5.48
N THR A 265 -12.04 -6.53 -5.55
CA THR A 265 -11.39 -7.17 -6.69
C THR A 265 -10.83 -8.55 -6.32
N LYS A 266 -10.35 -9.33 -7.33
CA LYS A 266 -9.75 -10.66 -7.09
C LYS A 266 -8.46 -10.63 -6.24
N GLN A 267 -7.81 -9.47 -6.11
CA GLN A 267 -6.58 -9.22 -5.37
C GLN A 267 -6.76 -8.33 -4.14
N GLY A 268 -7.98 -7.85 -3.87
CA GLY A 268 -8.31 -7.00 -2.72
C GLY A 268 -8.70 -7.81 -1.48
N ALA A 269 -8.92 -7.11 -0.35
CA ALA A 269 -9.26 -7.72 0.93
C ALA A 269 -10.60 -8.48 0.93
N ALA A 270 -11.54 -8.11 0.05
CA ALA A 270 -12.81 -8.83 -0.14
C ALA A 270 -12.66 -10.14 -0.96
N SER A 271 -11.47 -10.40 -1.52
CA SER A 271 -11.21 -11.62 -2.28
C SER A 271 -10.93 -12.83 -1.38
N THR A 272 -10.85 -13.99 -1.99
CA THR A 272 -10.43 -15.22 -1.31
C THR A 272 -8.92 -15.42 -1.27
N PHE A 273 -8.09 -14.43 -1.67
CA PHE A 273 -6.65 -14.63 -1.81
C PHE A 273 -5.99 -15.07 -0.50
N LEU A 274 -6.27 -14.37 0.60
CA LEU A 274 -5.77 -14.77 1.92
C LEU A 274 -6.32 -16.13 2.32
N LYS A 275 -7.64 -16.32 2.25
CA LYS A 275 -8.30 -17.59 2.59
C LYS A 275 -7.75 -18.78 1.81
N ASP A 276 -7.62 -18.65 0.48
CA ASP A 276 -7.13 -19.72 -0.38
C ASP A 276 -5.67 -20.06 -0.04
N THR A 277 -4.85 -19.04 0.24
CA THR A 277 -3.45 -19.24 0.62
C THR A 277 -3.35 -19.98 1.96
N LEU A 278 -4.06 -19.54 3.00
CA LEU A 278 -4.06 -20.21 4.32
C LEU A 278 -4.56 -21.65 4.23
N LEU A 279 -5.63 -21.91 3.45
CA LEU A 279 -6.13 -23.25 3.22
C LEU A 279 -5.10 -24.12 2.49
N ARG A 280 -4.39 -23.57 1.50
CA ARG A 280 -3.33 -24.30 0.77
C ARG A 280 -2.12 -24.60 1.66
N ILE A 281 -1.76 -23.70 2.57
CA ILE A 281 -0.71 -23.96 3.58
C ILE A 281 -1.14 -25.13 4.46
N ASN A 282 -2.33 -25.08 5.03
CA ASN A 282 -2.87 -26.14 5.87
C ASN A 282 -2.89 -27.50 5.15
N THR A 283 -3.41 -27.53 3.91
CA THR A 283 -3.47 -28.75 3.08
C THR A 283 -2.07 -29.26 2.71
N GLY A 284 -1.14 -28.35 2.38
CA GLY A 284 0.25 -28.69 2.05
C GLY A 284 1.01 -29.30 3.23
N LEU A 285 0.60 -28.99 4.46
CA LEU A 285 1.09 -29.61 5.70
C LEU A 285 0.38 -30.94 6.03
N GLY A 286 -0.47 -31.46 5.14
CA GLY A 286 -1.19 -32.70 5.34
C GLY A 286 -2.38 -32.61 6.30
N ARG A 287 -2.85 -31.41 6.63
CA ARG A 287 -3.93 -31.16 7.59
C ARG A 287 -5.30 -31.18 6.95
N SER A 288 -6.29 -31.69 7.68
CA SER A 288 -7.71 -31.74 7.29
C SER A 288 -8.36 -30.35 7.27
N TYR A 289 -9.57 -30.26 6.73
CA TYR A 289 -10.35 -29.01 6.78
C TYR A 289 -10.79 -28.66 8.21
N GLU A 290 -11.08 -29.66 9.07
CA GLU A 290 -11.36 -29.43 10.49
C GLU A 290 -10.15 -28.80 11.20
N GLU A 291 -8.95 -29.30 10.95
CA GLU A 291 -7.72 -28.73 11.48
C GLU A 291 -7.44 -27.32 10.92
N TYR A 292 -7.86 -27.03 9.68
CA TYR A 292 -7.85 -25.65 9.16
C TYR A 292 -8.72 -24.71 9.98
N LEU A 293 -9.95 -25.13 10.31
CA LEU A 293 -10.85 -24.32 11.14
C LEU A 293 -10.30 -24.13 12.56
N MET A 294 -9.68 -25.15 13.14
CA MET A 294 -8.97 -25.05 14.42
C MET A 294 -7.80 -24.08 14.34
N THR A 295 -7.02 -24.14 13.26
CA THR A 295 -5.90 -23.23 13.02
C THR A 295 -6.38 -21.77 12.93
N LEU A 296 -7.47 -21.49 12.20
CA LEU A 296 -8.04 -20.16 12.11
C LEU A 296 -8.50 -19.62 13.49
N ALA A 297 -9.10 -20.48 14.30
CA ALA A 297 -9.56 -20.12 15.64
C ALA A 297 -8.41 -19.78 16.60
N GLY A 298 -7.22 -20.36 16.39
CA GLY A 298 -6.00 -20.07 17.13
C GLY A 298 -5.15 -18.94 16.52
N SER A 299 -5.57 -18.35 15.40
CA SER A 299 -4.78 -17.37 14.64
C SER A 299 -5.03 -15.94 15.11
N PHE A 300 -4.05 -15.09 14.84
CA PHE A 300 -4.11 -13.65 15.11
C PHE A 300 -3.69 -12.84 13.86
N MET A 301 -4.47 -11.83 13.52
CA MET A 301 -4.19 -10.92 12.42
C MET A 301 -4.02 -9.48 12.90
N VAL A 302 -2.97 -8.84 12.47
CA VAL A 302 -2.73 -7.40 12.58
C VAL A 302 -3.04 -6.77 11.22
N SER A 303 -4.13 -6.03 11.13
CA SER A 303 -4.48 -5.20 9.97
C SER A 303 -3.79 -3.86 10.13
N ALA A 304 -2.72 -3.65 9.37
CA ALA A 304 -1.87 -2.47 9.45
C ALA A 304 -2.13 -1.56 8.26
N ASP A 305 -2.59 -0.35 8.55
CA ASP A 305 -2.94 0.69 7.59
C ASP A 305 -2.79 2.04 8.30
N ASN A 306 -2.11 3.02 7.69
CA ASN A 306 -1.73 4.26 8.37
C ASN A 306 -2.91 4.96 9.07
N ALA A 307 -2.62 5.75 10.09
CA ALA A 307 -3.61 6.37 10.98
C ALA A 307 -3.52 7.90 10.95
N HIS A 308 -4.65 8.59 11.12
CA HIS A 308 -4.65 10.04 11.22
C HIS A 308 -3.98 10.52 12.51
N ALA A 309 -2.94 11.35 12.39
CA ALA A 309 -2.35 12.04 13.53
C ALA A 309 -3.08 13.34 13.86
N LEU A 310 -2.91 13.81 15.09
CA LEU A 310 -3.33 15.15 15.51
C LEU A 310 -2.73 16.22 14.59
N HIS A 311 -3.58 16.94 13.88
CA HIS A 311 -3.13 17.99 12.97
C HIS A 311 -2.85 19.28 13.73
N PRO A 312 -1.65 19.88 13.61
CA PRO A 312 -1.25 21.04 14.44
C PRO A 312 -2.14 22.27 14.25
N ASN A 313 -2.75 22.45 13.09
CA ASN A 313 -3.63 23.58 12.80
C ASN A 313 -5.13 23.26 12.93
N TYR A 314 -5.50 21.98 13.13
CA TYR A 314 -6.89 21.50 13.15
C TYR A 314 -7.11 20.46 14.26
N ALA A 315 -6.62 20.75 15.47
CA ALA A 315 -6.74 19.84 16.62
C ALA A 315 -8.19 19.52 16.96
N ASP A 316 -9.12 20.42 16.64
CA ASP A 316 -10.56 20.25 16.82
C ASP A 316 -11.20 19.17 15.92
N LYS A 317 -10.47 18.66 14.92
CA LYS A 317 -10.94 17.61 14.02
C LYS A 317 -10.74 16.19 14.55
N THR A 318 -10.01 16.03 15.67
CA THR A 318 -9.75 14.75 16.32
C THR A 318 -10.53 14.60 17.61
N ASP A 319 -10.63 13.37 18.14
CA ASP A 319 -11.16 13.13 19.48
C ASP A 319 -10.28 13.86 20.51
N PRO A 320 -10.86 14.53 21.53
CA PRO A 320 -10.10 15.37 22.46
C PRO A 320 -9.12 14.61 23.36
N VAL A 321 -9.24 13.28 23.46
CA VAL A 321 -8.42 12.43 24.35
C VAL A 321 -7.66 11.36 23.57
N ASN A 322 -8.33 10.69 22.61
CA ASN A 322 -7.77 9.58 21.85
C ASN A 322 -7.25 10.06 20.46
N HIS A 323 -6.16 10.82 20.48
CA HIS A 323 -5.55 11.38 19.27
C HIS A 323 -4.04 11.09 19.23
N PRO A 324 -3.59 10.34 18.23
CA PRO A 324 -2.18 9.98 18.13
C PRO A 324 -1.31 11.14 17.62
N VAL A 325 -0.03 11.07 17.97
CA VAL A 325 0.98 12.05 17.60
C VAL A 325 2.16 11.33 16.94
N LEU A 326 2.80 11.95 15.95
CA LEU A 326 3.97 11.42 15.25
C LEU A 326 5.10 11.10 16.23
N ASN A 327 5.84 10.01 15.98
CA ASN A 327 6.98 9.53 16.78
C ASN A 327 6.65 9.05 18.20
N LYS A 328 5.38 8.81 18.50
CA LYS A 328 4.93 8.35 19.82
C LYS A 328 4.44 6.91 19.85
N GLY A 329 4.68 6.17 18.79
CA GLY A 329 4.37 4.74 18.72
C GLY A 329 3.20 4.38 17.83
N ILE A 330 2.93 3.08 17.78
CA ILE A 330 1.92 2.49 16.92
C ILE A 330 0.51 2.84 17.42
N VAL A 331 -0.39 3.09 16.50
CA VAL A 331 -1.78 3.49 16.79
C VAL A 331 -2.69 2.28 16.73
N ILE A 332 -3.38 1.95 17.81
CA ILE A 332 -4.49 0.98 17.84
C ILE A 332 -5.77 1.73 17.52
N LYS A 333 -6.47 1.31 16.47
CA LYS A 333 -7.68 1.96 15.95
C LYS A 333 -8.94 1.29 16.53
N TYR A 334 -9.87 2.06 17.08
CA TYR A 334 -11.16 1.57 17.60
C TYR A 334 -12.32 2.26 16.90
N ASN A 335 -13.41 1.54 16.65
CA ASN A 335 -14.62 2.11 16.10
C ASN A 335 -15.87 1.34 16.57
N ALA A 336 -16.80 2.01 17.23
CA ALA A 336 -18.03 1.39 17.74
C ALA A 336 -18.92 0.82 16.61
N ASN A 337 -18.83 1.34 15.40
CA ASN A 337 -19.55 0.84 14.22
C ASN A 337 -18.79 -0.25 13.46
N GLN A 338 -17.71 -0.80 14.05
CA GLN A 338 -16.90 -1.88 13.49
C GLN A 338 -16.35 -1.58 12.10
N LYS A 339 -16.00 -0.31 11.83
CA LYS A 339 -15.19 0.08 10.69
C LYS A 339 -13.72 -0.33 10.85
N TYR A 340 -13.30 -0.45 12.10
CA TYR A 340 -12.12 -1.17 12.57
C TYR A 340 -12.62 -2.34 13.40
N CYS A 341 -12.06 -3.53 13.20
CA CYS A 341 -12.53 -4.76 13.87
C CYS A 341 -11.90 -5.00 15.25
N THR A 342 -11.06 -4.08 15.71
CA THR A 342 -10.43 -4.13 17.04
C THR A 342 -11.49 -4.28 18.15
N ASP A 343 -11.27 -5.27 19.01
CA ASP A 343 -12.01 -5.45 20.25
C ASP A 343 -11.04 -5.52 21.45
N ALA A 344 -11.56 -5.79 22.63
CA ALA A 344 -10.74 -5.82 23.85
C ALA A 344 -9.73 -6.97 23.87
N VAL A 345 -10.03 -8.09 23.21
CA VAL A 345 -9.15 -9.27 23.17
C VAL A 345 -8.00 -9.00 22.21
N SER A 346 -8.30 -8.64 20.98
CA SER A 346 -7.31 -8.36 19.95
C SER A 346 -6.40 -7.18 20.32
N ALA A 347 -6.96 -6.14 20.93
CA ALA A 347 -6.18 -5.02 21.45
C ALA A 347 -5.20 -5.44 22.56
N ALA A 348 -5.64 -6.29 23.50
CA ALA A 348 -4.79 -6.76 24.59
C ALA A 348 -3.61 -7.61 24.05
N GLU A 349 -3.85 -8.51 23.09
CA GLU A 349 -2.78 -9.27 22.44
C GLU A 349 -1.76 -8.36 21.76
N PHE A 350 -2.21 -7.33 21.04
CA PHE A 350 -1.30 -6.39 20.38
C PHE A 350 -0.52 -5.52 21.39
N ILE A 351 -1.13 -5.12 22.49
CA ILE A 351 -0.46 -4.38 23.58
C ILE A 351 0.69 -5.23 24.17
N GLU A 352 0.46 -6.53 24.39
CA GLU A 352 1.50 -7.45 24.86
C GLU A 352 2.64 -7.60 23.84
N LEU A 353 2.34 -7.62 22.53
CA LEU A 353 3.38 -7.60 21.49
C LEU A 353 4.19 -6.29 21.52
N CYS A 354 3.54 -5.15 21.69
CA CYS A 354 4.24 -3.88 21.87
C CYS A 354 5.15 -3.88 23.10
N ALA A 355 4.69 -4.46 24.21
CA ALA A 355 5.47 -4.57 25.43
C ALA A 355 6.69 -5.48 25.25
N LYS A 356 6.54 -6.64 24.59
CA LYS A 356 7.66 -7.55 24.25
C LYS A 356 8.68 -6.85 23.34
N ALA A 357 8.23 -6.09 22.35
CA ALA A 357 9.08 -5.34 21.43
C ALA A 357 9.72 -4.09 22.07
N ASP A 358 9.34 -3.71 23.28
CA ASP A 358 9.69 -2.42 23.92
C ASP A 358 9.35 -1.23 23.01
N VAL A 359 8.10 -1.19 22.51
CA VAL A 359 7.57 -0.19 21.59
C VAL A 359 6.36 0.49 22.23
N PRO A 360 6.29 1.84 22.22
CA PRO A 360 5.11 2.55 22.69
C PRO A 360 3.94 2.38 21.73
N TYR A 361 2.72 2.45 22.28
CA TYR A 361 1.48 2.50 21.49
C TYR A 361 0.61 3.68 21.88
N GLN A 362 -0.32 4.02 21.00
CA GLN A 362 -1.31 5.08 21.17
C GLN A 362 -2.67 4.54 20.78
N THR A 363 -3.74 5.25 21.14
CA THR A 363 -5.11 4.90 20.76
C THR A 363 -5.72 5.95 19.86
N PHE A 364 -6.54 5.51 18.91
CA PHE A 364 -7.31 6.35 18.02
C PHE A 364 -8.78 5.96 18.02
N VAL A 365 -9.65 6.94 18.14
CA VAL A 365 -11.06 6.84 17.78
C VAL A 365 -11.45 8.06 16.96
N ASN A 366 -12.41 7.91 16.08
CA ASN A 366 -12.96 9.06 15.36
C ASN A 366 -13.70 9.99 16.37
N ARG A 367 -13.65 11.28 16.12
CA ARG A 367 -14.55 12.22 16.80
C ARG A 367 -15.99 11.78 16.57
N SER A 368 -16.85 11.78 17.61
CA SER A 368 -18.17 11.14 17.61
C SER A 368 -19.13 11.65 16.53
N ASP A 369 -18.91 12.86 16.01
CA ASP A 369 -19.69 13.50 14.95
C ASP A 369 -19.05 13.37 13.55
N ILE A 370 -17.91 12.67 13.42
CA ILE A 370 -17.22 12.42 12.16
C ILE A 370 -17.27 10.93 11.83
N ALA A 371 -17.77 10.60 10.65
CA ALA A 371 -17.72 9.23 10.17
C ALA A 371 -16.27 8.83 9.84
N GLY A 372 -15.83 7.68 10.33
CA GLY A 372 -14.54 7.09 10.01
C GLY A 372 -14.53 6.40 8.64
N GLY A 373 -13.33 6.24 8.07
CA GLY A 373 -13.07 5.31 6.98
C GLY A 373 -13.20 3.85 7.45
N SER A 374 -13.01 2.92 6.52
CA SER A 374 -12.87 1.49 6.79
C SER A 374 -11.45 1.09 6.41
N THR A 375 -10.99 -0.06 6.88
CA THR A 375 -9.69 -0.64 6.55
C THR A 375 -9.86 -2.04 5.96
N LEU A 376 -8.76 -2.67 5.62
CA LEU A 376 -8.79 -4.05 5.08
C LEU A 376 -9.18 -5.11 6.14
N GLY A 377 -9.02 -4.84 7.45
CA GLY A 377 -9.26 -5.81 8.53
C GLY A 377 -10.70 -6.29 8.60
N ASN A 378 -11.66 -5.37 8.71
CA ASN A 378 -13.07 -5.73 8.76
C ASN A 378 -13.58 -6.37 7.46
N ILE A 379 -12.96 -6.04 6.31
CA ILE A 379 -13.30 -6.63 5.02
C ILE A 379 -12.74 -8.07 4.94
N SER A 380 -11.45 -8.28 5.26
CA SER A 380 -10.82 -9.60 5.27
C SER A 380 -11.53 -10.58 6.20
N ASN A 381 -12.00 -10.13 7.36
CA ASN A 381 -12.75 -10.94 8.31
C ASN A 381 -14.09 -11.48 7.75
N THR A 382 -14.62 -10.89 6.68
CA THR A 382 -15.80 -11.45 5.99
C THR A 382 -15.46 -12.70 5.16
N GLN A 383 -14.19 -12.88 4.79
CA GLN A 383 -13.70 -14.01 4.00
C GLN A 383 -13.00 -15.07 4.86
N VAL A 384 -12.22 -14.64 5.84
CA VAL A 384 -11.47 -15.49 6.75
C VAL A 384 -11.52 -14.88 8.14
N ALA A 385 -12.48 -15.32 8.96
CA ALA A 385 -12.73 -14.76 10.29
C ALA A 385 -11.73 -15.30 11.31
N MET A 386 -11.03 -14.37 11.97
CA MET A 386 -10.10 -14.67 13.06
C MET A 386 -9.98 -13.46 13.99
N ASN A 387 -9.33 -13.65 15.14
CA ASN A 387 -9.02 -12.55 16.05
C ASN A 387 -8.15 -11.51 15.34
N THR A 388 -8.62 -10.26 15.25
CA THR A 388 -7.98 -9.22 14.42
C THR A 388 -7.96 -7.88 15.13
N VAL A 389 -6.81 -7.21 15.10
CA VAL A 389 -6.61 -5.83 15.54
C VAL A 389 -6.34 -4.92 14.34
N ASP A 390 -6.96 -3.76 14.27
CA ASP A 390 -6.62 -2.70 13.32
C ASP A 390 -5.65 -1.71 13.97
N ILE A 391 -4.50 -1.55 13.32
CA ILE A 391 -3.45 -0.62 13.77
C ILE A 391 -3.02 0.29 12.63
N GLY A 392 -2.16 1.26 12.93
CA GLY A 392 -1.52 2.05 11.90
C GLY A 392 -0.37 2.89 12.43
N LEU A 393 0.38 3.49 11.51
CA LEU A 393 1.40 4.47 11.84
C LEU A 393 0.80 5.88 11.70
N PRO A 394 1.03 6.78 12.68
CA PRO A 394 0.43 8.10 12.64
C PRO A 394 1.02 8.93 11.50
N GLN A 395 0.15 9.58 10.71
CA GLN A 395 0.57 10.47 9.62
C GLN A 395 -0.33 11.69 9.49
N LEU A 396 0.20 12.72 8.82
CA LEU A 396 -0.49 13.92 8.38
C LEU A 396 -0.64 13.92 6.86
N ALA A 397 -1.64 14.64 6.37
CA ALA A 397 -1.91 14.78 4.94
C ALA A 397 -2.12 13.45 4.20
N MET A 398 -2.75 12.47 4.87
CA MET A 398 -3.16 11.20 4.26
C MET A 398 -3.89 11.46 2.94
N HIS A 399 -3.58 10.65 1.90
CA HIS A 399 -4.10 10.78 0.54
C HIS A 399 -3.64 12.05 -0.23
N SER A 400 -2.63 12.75 0.28
CA SER A 400 -1.87 13.71 -0.51
C SER A 400 -0.84 12.98 -1.40
N PRO A 401 -0.46 13.51 -2.57
CA PRO A 401 0.69 12.96 -3.29
C PRO A 401 2.02 13.16 -2.54
N TYR A 402 2.01 13.79 -1.37
CA TYR A 402 3.18 13.98 -0.51
C TYR A 402 2.75 14.09 0.96
N GLU A 403 2.82 12.98 1.68
CA GLU A 403 2.34 12.77 3.04
C GLU A 403 3.46 12.98 4.06
N THR A 404 3.13 13.05 5.35
CA THR A 404 4.11 13.30 6.41
C THR A 404 3.90 12.35 7.58
N ALA A 405 4.96 11.68 8.03
CA ALA A 405 4.96 10.76 9.18
C ALA A 405 6.14 11.03 10.12
N GLY A 406 6.20 10.28 11.21
CA GLY A 406 7.30 10.32 12.17
C GLY A 406 8.44 9.36 11.78
N VAL A 407 9.68 9.80 11.95
CA VAL A 407 10.89 9.02 11.61
C VAL A 407 11.04 7.76 12.48
N LYS A 408 10.45 7.74 13.69
CA LYS A 408 10.58 6.59 14.61
C LYS A 408 9.58 5.48 14.33
N ASP A 409 8.43 5.84 13.81
CA ASP A 409 7.26 4.96 13.81
C ASP A 409 7.44 3.74 12.90
N THR A 410 8.17 3.87 11.77
CA THR A 410 8.53 2.74 10.90
C THR A 410 9.33 1.65 11.63
N GLU A 411 10.37 2.05 12.36
CA GLU A 411 11.19 1.08 13.12
C GLU A 411 10.40 0.45 14.27
N TYR A 412 9.48 1.20 14.88
CA TYR A 412 8.59 0.64 15.90
C TYR A 412 7.74 -0.50 15.33
N LEU A 413 7.14 -0.31 14.15
CA LEU A 413 6.33 -1.36 13.54
C LEU A 413 7.17 -2.56 13.07
N ILE A 414 8.38 -2.34 12.55
CA ILE A 414 9.32 -3.44 12.22
C ILE A 414 9.62 -4.31 13.44
N ARG A 415 9.86 -3.70 14.60
CA ARG A 415 10.16 -4.44 15.84
C ARG A 415 8.94 -5.26 16.28
N VAL A 416 7.75 -4.67 16.29
CA VAL A 416 6.52 -5.39 16.65
C VAL A 416 6.20 -6.49 15.64
N ALA A 417 6.40 -6.25 14.34
CA ALA A 417 6.26 -7.28 13.32
C ALA A 417 7.24 -8.45 13.53
N GLY A 418 8.49 -8.15 13.94
CA GLY A 418 9.46 -9.17 14.31
C GLY A 418 8.98 -10.06 15.46
N GLU A 419 8.41 -9.48 16.52
CA GLU A 419 7.83 -10.24 17.64
C GLU A 419 6.57 -11.04 17.23
N LEU A 420 5.74 -10.47 16.35
CA LEU A 420 4.56 -11.17 15.82
C LEU A 420 4.95 -12.44 15.04
N PHE A 421 6.04 -12.37 14.29
CA PHE A 421 6.47 -13.43 13.37
C PHE A 421 7.48 -14.42 14.00
N ALA A 422 7.96 -14.16 15.21
CA ALA A 422 8.92 -15.04 15.93
C ALA A 422 8.27 -16.30 16.62
#